data_d21895e16ea4d0fe5aaacfbc571ae169
#
_entry.id   d21895e16ea4d0fe5aaacfbc571ae169
#
_cell.length_a   1.000
_cell.length_b   1.000
_cell.length_c   1.000
_cell.angle_alpha   90.00
_cell.angle_beta   90.00
_cell.angle_gamma   90.00
#
_symmetry.space_group_name_H-M   'P 1'
#
loop_
_entity.id
_entity.type
_entity.pdbx_description
1 polymer ?
#
loop_
_entity_poly.entity_id
_entity_poly.type
_entity_poly.pdbx_seq_one_letter_code
_entity_poly.pdbx_strand_id
1 'polypeptide(L)'
;MKYKHIARTLGSFAFLLTPLSAWAGDIPPAGSKPLSEILKAVEQQKLGVISEGEFDDGFWEVKVCDALACQKLYIDPKSGTEKRRRKTDPDEINPTGVMPLSTIVQSIEARGLGIITEVEFDDGYLKVELRKDGESTKLRLDPRTGAPR
;
A
#
# COMPACT_ATOMS: atom_id res chain seq x y z
N MET A 1 63.44 16.33 -43.74
CA MET A 1 62.86 15.50 -42.62
C MET A 1 61.55 16.10 -42.21
N LYS A 2 60.46 15.37 -42.44
CA LYS A 2 59.08 15.83 -42.13
C LYS A 2 58.67 15.19 -40.84
N TYR A 3 58.47 15.96 -39.76
CA TYR A 3 57.87 15.48 -38.54
C TYR A 3 56.36 15.52 -38.67
N LYS A 4 55.69 14.36 -38.56
CA LYS A 4 54.28 14.24 -38.48
C LYS A 4 53.83 14.39 -37.01
N HIS A 5 53.07 15.43 -36.71
CA HIS A 5 52.39 15.60 -35.43
C HIS A 5 51.22 14.64 -35.34
N ILE A 6 51.27 13.73 -34.39
CA ILE A 6 50.14 12.84 -34.02
C ILE A 6 49.35 13.58 -32.95
N ALA A 7 48.16 14.06 -33.31
CA ALA A 7 47.19 14.60 -32.37
C ALA A 7 46.54 13.44 -31.59
N ARG A 8 46.80 13.40 -30.29
CA ARG A 8 46.06 12.52 -29.35
C ARG A 8 44.75 13.18 -28.99
N THR A 9 43.64 12.66 -29.50
CA THR A 9 42.30 13.01 -29.05
C THR A 9 42.02 12.30 -27.72
N LEU A 10 41.97 13.08 -26.64
CA LEU A 10 41.41 12.60 -25.35
C LEU A 10 39.90 12.51 -25.50
N GLY A 11 39.39 11.29 -25.59
CA GLY A 11 37.97 11.02 -25.49
C GLY A 11 37.50 11.20 -24.04
N SER A 12 36.74 12.27 -23.77
CA SER A 12 36.02 12.42 -22.52
C SER A 12 34.88 11.43 -22.47
N PHE A 13 35.02 10.37 -21.67
CA PHE A 13 33.92 9.49 -21.31
C PHE A 13 33.05 10.24 -20.30
N ALA A 14 31.94 10.80 -20.76
CA ALA A 14 30.85 11.27 -19.88
C ALA A 14 30.16 10.07 -19.30
N PHE A 15 30.41 9.79 -18.03
CA PHE A 15 29.57 8.82 -17.23
C PHE A 15 28.21 9.46 -17.04
N LEU A 16 27.23 9.02 -17.81
CA LEU A 16 25.82 9.29 -17.56
C LEU A 16 25.41 8.49 -16.32
N LEU A 17 25.43 9.15 -15.17
CA LEU A 17 24.76 8.68 -13.96
C LEU A 17 23.24 8.71 -14.23
N THR A 18 22.70 7.60 -14.72
CA THR A 18 21.25 7.40 -14.69
C THR A 18 20.83 7.34 -13.22
N PRO A 19 19.91 8.20 -12.75
CA PRO A 19 19.35 8.02 -11.42
C PRO A 19 18.65 6.66 -11.42
N LEU A 20 19.09 5.76 -10.55
CA LEU A 20 18.28 4.63 -10.15
C LEU A 20 17.02 5.25 -9.52
N SER A 21 15.94 5.29 -10.26
CA SER A 21 14.62 5.51 -9.69
C SER A 21 14.38 4.30 -8.78
N ALA A 22 14.72 4.45 -7.50
CA ALA A 22 14.25 3.53 -6.49
C ALA A 22 12.73 3.52 -6.64
N TRP A 23 12.17 2.38 -6.93
CA TRP A 23 10.75 2.11 -6.79
C TRP A 23 10.45 2.19 -5.29
N ALA A 24 10.33 3.41 -4.79
CA ALA A 24 9.67 3.67 -3.54
C ALA A 24 8.21 3.35 -3.84
N GLY A 25 7.79 2.12 -3.55
CA GLY A 25 6.37 1.83 -3.45
C GLY A 25 5.76 2.89 -2.55
N ASP A 26 4.59 3.38 -2.88
CA ASP A 26 3.98 4.49 -2.20
C ASP A 26 3.89 4.21 -0.69
N ILE A 27 4.52 5.08 0.08
CA ILE A 27 4.51 5.02 1.54
C ILE A 27 3.69 6.21 2.03
N PRO A 28 2.72 5.99 2.93
CA PRO A 28 1.97 7.09 3.53
C PRO A 28 2.91 8.17 4.09
N PRO A 29 2.68 9.45 3.77
CA PRO A 29 3.56 10.53 4.19
C PRO A 29 3.56 10.71 5.71
N ALA A 30 4.63 11.27 6.25
CA ALA A 30 4.71 11.60 7.66
C ALA A 30 3.51 12.45 8.12
N GLY A 31 2.96 12.12 9.27
CA GLY A 31 1.75 12.76 9.81
C GLY A 31 0.44 12.23 9.22
N SER A 32 0.47 11.13 8.48
CA SER A 32 -0.74 10.40 8.12
C SER A 32 -1.43 9.82 9.35
N LYS A 33 -2.75 9.70 9.29
CA LYS A 33 -3.52 8.94 10.28
C LYS A 33 -3.15 7.46 10.22
N PRO A 34 -3.23 6.73 11.34
CA PRO A 34 -3.14 5.28 11.34
C PRO A 34 -4.16 4.69 10.34
N LEU A 35 -3.75 3.66 9.58
CA LEU A 35 -4.66 2.99 8.67
C LEU A 35 -5.89 2.42 9.40
N SER A 36 -5.70 1.91 10.61
CA SER A 36 -6.81 1.40 11.45
C SER A 36 -7.88 2.45 11.72
N GLU A 37 -7.50 3.73 11.91
CA GLU A 37 -8.45 4.83 12.09
C GLU A 37 -9.24 5.11 10.81
N ILE A 38 -8.56 5.10 9.67
CA ILE A 38 -9.19 5.28 8.34
C ILE A 38 -10.17 4.14 8.05
N LEU A 39 -9.75 2.88 8.24
CA LEU A 39 -10.60 1.71 8.02
C LEU A 39 -11.82 1.72 8.95
N LYS A 40 -11.65 2.07 10.22
CA LYS A 40 -12.74 2.19 11.17
C LYS A 40 -13.78 3.22 10.73
N ALA A 41 -13.33 4.37 10.20
CA ALA A 41 -14.25 5.37 9.67
C ALA A 41 -15.02 4.87 8.44
N VAL A 42 -14.39 4.05 7.59
CA VAL A 42 -15.08 3.39 6.46
C VAL A 42 -16.07 2.35 6.93
N GLU A 43 -15.71 1.49 7.89
CA GLU A 43 -16.60 0.47 8.47
C GLU A 43 -17.87 1.11 9.09
N GLN A 44 -17.74 2.28 9.70
CA GLN A 44 -18.85 3.03 10.27
C GLN A 44 -19.88 3.50 9.23
N GLN A 45 -19.48 3.65 7.97
CA GLN A 45 -20.40 4.01 6.87
C GLN A 45 -21.33 2.86 6.48
N LYS A 46 -21.04 1.62 6.90
CA LYS A 46 -21.83 0.40 6.62
C LYS A 46 -22.08 0.16 5.13
N LEU A 47 -21.10 0.46 4.30
CA LEU A 47 -21.19 0.30 2.85
C LEU A 47 -21.00 -1.15 2.38
N GLY A 48 -20.52 -2.02 3.26
CA GLY A 48 -20.19 -3.41 2.98
C GLY A 48 -18.97 -3.86 3.75
N VAL A 49 -18.30 -4.90 3.24
CA VAL A 49 -17.07 -5.46 3.81
C VAL A 49 -15.87 -4.88 3.10
N ILE A 50 -14.87 -4.42 3.85
CA ILE A 50 -13.60 -3.96 3.26
C ILE A 50 -12.82 -5.19 2.81
N SER A 51 -12.48 -5.27 1.52
CA SER A 51 -11.67 -6.34 0.94
C SER A 51 -10.18 -5.97 0.81
N GLU A 52 -9.89 -4.68 0.65
CA GLU A 52 -8.54 -4.18 0.37
C GLU A 52 -8.37 -2.76 0.94
N GLY A 53 -7.17 -2.44 1.37
CA GLY A 53 -6.71 -1.09 1.65
C GLY A 53 -5.26 -0.97 1.18
N GLU A 54 -5.00 -0.19 0.15
CA GLU A 54 -3.70 0.03 -0.45
C GLU A 54 -3.36 1.51 -0.46
N PHE A 55 -2.12 1.86 -0.18
CA PHE A 55 -1.64 3.22 -0.35
C PHE A 55 -1.01 3.38 -1.73
N ASP A 56 -1.67 4.13 -2.60
CA ASP A 56 -1.25 4.37 -3.98
C ASP A 56 -1.59 5.80 -4.42
N ASP A 57 -0.75 6.38 -5.28
CA ASP A 57 -0.93 7.74 -5.84
C ASP A 57 -1.28 8.82 -4.80
N GLY A 58 -0.76 8.68 -3.56
CA GLY A 58 -0.94 9.65 -2.49
C GLY A 58 -2.26 9.52 -1.71
N PHE A 59 -3.05 8.47 -1.94
CA PHE A 59 -4.30 8.18 -1.27
C PHE A 59 -4.31 6.77 -0.67
N TRP A 60 -5.09 6.59 0.38
CA TRP A 60 -5.56 5.27 0.73
C TRP A 60 -6.71 4.88 -0.21
N GLU A 61 -6.50 3.88 -1.03
CA GLU A 61 -7.51 3.24 -1.85
C GLU A 61 -8.14 2.11 -1.06
N VAL A 62 -9.38 2.31 -0.59
CA VAL A 62 -10.10 1.33 0.22
C VAL A 62 -11.23 0.72 -0.60
N LYS A 63 -11.15 -0.59 -0.85
CA LYS A 63 -12.16 -1.33 -1.59
C LYS A 63 -13.19 -1.92 -0.63
N VAL A 64 -14.45 -1.62 -0.89
CA VAL A 64 -15.58 -2.07 -0.09
C VAL A 64 -16.57 -2.79 -0.99
N CYS A 65 -16.98 -3.99 -0.59
CA CYS A 65 -17.89 -4.83 -1.35
C CYS A 65 -19.14 -5.15 -0.55
N ASP A 66 -20.31 -4.99 -1.18
CA ASP A 66 -21.55 -5.56 -0.72
C ASP A 66 -21.94 -6.80 -1.56
N ALA A 67 -23.12 -7.33 -1.37
CA ALA A 67 -23.58 -8.52 -2.10
C ALA A 67 -23.75 -8.30 -3.63
N LEU A 68 -23.77 -7.06 -4.11
CA LEU A 68 -24.12 -6.70 -5.49
C LEU A 68 -22.96 -6.05 -6.22
N ALA A 69 -22.09 -5.30 -5.55
CA ALA A 69 -21.08 -4.48 -6.17
C ALA A 69 -19.92 -4.16 -5.22
N CYS A 70 -18.77 -3.82 -5.82
CA CYS A 70 -17.66 -3.23 -5.10
C CYS A 70 -17.47 -1.78 -5.51
N GLN A 71 -16.90 -1.00 -4.58
CA GLN A 71 -16.51 0.38 -4.82
C GLN A 71 -15.17 0.66 -4.15
N LYS A 72 -14.36 1.49 -4.79
CA LYS A 72 -13.06 1.93 -4.30
C LYS A 72 -13.20 3.38 -3.83
N LEU A 73 -12.87 3.62 -2.57
CA LEU A 73 -12.85 4.93 -1.92
C LEU A 73 -11.43 5.45 -1.89
N TYR A 74 -11.21 6.68 -2.29
CA TYR A 74 -9.92 7.37 -2.27
C TYR A 74 -9.89 8.34 -1.09
N ILE A 75 -9.10 8.02 -0.09
CA ILE A 75 -9.09 8.71 1.20
C ILE A 75 -7.76 9.42 1.40
N ASP A 76 -7.83 10.71 1.71
CA ASP A 76 -6.66 11.50 2.05
C ASP A 76 -6.00 10.95 3.33
N PRO A 77 -4.71 10.60 3.31
CA PRO A 77 -4.06 9.93 4.42
C PRO A 77 -3.93 10.80 5.68
N LYS A 78 -3.86 12.11 5.52
CA LYS A 78 -3.68 13.04 6.66
C LYS A 78 -5.00 13.42 7.31
N SER A 79 -6.00 13.77 6.51
CA SER A 79 -7.31 14.19 7.03
C SER A 79 -8.25 13.02 7.31
N GLY A 80 -8.07 11.88 6.64
CA GLY A 80 -9.03 10.77 6.64
C GLY A 80 -10.29 11.06 5.83
N THR A 81 -10.28 12.13 5.02
CA THR A 81 -11.45 12.55 4.24
C THR A 81 -11.51 11.79 2.92
N GLU A 82 -12.67 11.24 2.60
CA GLU A 82 -12.92 10.69 1.27
C GLU A 82 -12.95 11.81 0.23
N LYS A 83 -12.10 11.68 -0.81
CA LYS A 83 -11.99 12.66 -1.90
C LYS A 83 -12.74 12.20 -3.14
N ARG A 84 -12.83 10.91 -3.37
CA ARG A 84 -13.41 10.31 -4.57
C ARG A 84 -13.88 8.90 -4.28
N ARG A 85 -14.85 8.45 -5.04
CA ARG A 85 -15.37 7.08 -5.02
C ARG A 85 -15.64 6.59 -6.44
N ARG A 86 -15.34 5.33 -6.73
CA ARG A 86 -15.63 4.71 -8.02
C ARG A 86 -16.17 3.30 -7.84
N LYS A 87 -17.05 2.88 -8.74
CA LYS A 87 -17.39 1.45 -8.87
C LYS A 87 -16.18 0.68 -9.37
N THR A 88 -16.02 -0.53 -8.91
CA THR A 88 -14.96 -1.45 -9.34
C THR A 88 -15.52 -2.86 -9.46
N ASP A 89 -14.74 -3.75 -10.09
CA ASP A 89 -15.13 -5.14 -10.23
C ASP A 89 -15.21 -5.84 -8.87
N PRO A 90 -16.12 -6.83 -8.73
CA PRO A 90 -16.20 -7.66 -7.55
C PRO A 90 -14.89 -8.41 -7.32
N ASP A 91 -14.45 -8.43 -6.06
CA ASP A 91 -13.37 -9.31 -5.59
C ASP A 91 -13.91 -10.54 -4.90
N GLU A 92 -13.00 -11.43 -4.51
CA GLU A 92 -13.32 -12.46 -3.55
C GLU A 92 -13.90 -11.81 -2.28
N ILE A 93 -15.15 -12.14 -2.01
CA ILE A 93 -15.84 -11.65 -0.82
C ILE A 93 -15.26 -12.38 0.38
N ASN A 94 -14.89 -11.64 1.38
CA ASN A 94 -14.41 -12.15 2.65
C ASN A 94 -15.28 -13.30 3.21
N PRO A 95 -14.63 -14.30 3.78
CA PRO A 95 -15.36 -15.35 4.50
C PRO A 95 -16.21 -14.71 5.61
N THR A 96 -17.39 -15.27 5.84
CA THR A 96 -18.24 -14.86 6.96
C THR A 96 -17.54 -15.09 8.31
N GLY A 97 -17.79 -14.21 9.28
CA GLY A 97 -17.23 -14.33 10.62
C GLY A 97 -15.79 -13.82 10.78
N VAL A 98 -15.34 -12.95 9.90
CA VAL A 98 -14.06 -12.24 10.04
C VAL A 98 -14.15 -11.12 11.06
N MET A 99 -13.01 -10.82 11.70
CA MET A 99 -12.89 -9.64 12.54
C MET A 99 -12.96 -8.36 11.70
N PRO A 100 -13.41 -7.22 12.28
CA PRO A 100 -13.28 -5.94 11.61
C PRO A 100 -11.83 -5.71 11.20
N LEU A 101 -11.60 -5.32 9.93
CA LEU A 101 -10.25 -5.13 9.40
C LEU A 101 -9.48 -4.07 10.19
N SER A 102 -10.18 -3.01 10.62
CA SER A 102 -9.62 -1.98 11.48
C SER A 102 -9.03 -2.54 12.78
N THR A 103 -9.64 -3.55 13.37
CA THR A 103 -9.19 -4.20 14.62
C THR A 103 -7.89 -4.99 14.37
N ILE A 104 -7.83 -5.76 13.29
CA ILE A 104 -6.62 -6.52 12.94
C ILE A 104 -5.46 -5.55 12.66
N VAL A 105 -5.70 -4.54 11.82
CA VAL A 105 -4.70 -3.54 11.45
C VAL A 105 -4.19 -2.80 12.68
N GLN A 106 -5.07 -2.39 13.60
CA GLN A 106 -4.67 -1.75 14.86
C GLN A 106 -3.71 -2.62 15.68
N SER A 107 -3.95 -3.94 15.72
CA SER A 107 -3.05 -4.85 16.43
C SER A 107 -1.66 -4.96 15.79
N ILE A 108 -1.57 -4.83 14.47
CA ILE A 108 -0.30 -4.83 13.73
C ILE A 108 0.44 -3.51 13.95
N GLU A 109 -0.25 -2.38 13.85
CA GLU A 109 0.31 -1.05 14.10
C GLU A 109 0.90 -0.95 15.51
N ALA A 110 0.20 -1.48 16.52
CA ALA A 110 0.66 -1.52 17.90
C ALA A 110 1.96 -2.30 18.10
N ARG A 111 2.30 -3.23 17.23
CA ARG A 111 3.54 -4.02 17.27
C ARG A 111 4.75 -3.28 16.72
N GLY A 112 4.56 -2.16 16.01
CA GLY A 112 5.65 -1.34 15.46
C GLY A 112 6.55 -2.07 14.46
N LEU A 113 6.01 -3.00 13.69
CA LEU A 113 6.77 -3.82 12.74
C LEU A 113 7.19 -3.06 11.48
N GLY A 114 6.57 -1.92 11.19
CA GLY A 114 6.82 -1.11 10.02
C GLY A 114 5.59 -0.29 9.64
N ILE A 115 5.68 0.42 8.52
CA ILE A 115 4.57 1.19 7.95
C ILE A 115 3.76 0.24 7.08
N ILE A 116 2.48 0.09 7.35
CA ILE A 116 1.56 -0.68 6.50
C ILE A 116 1.35 0.09 5.21
N THR A 117 1.51 -0.58 4.08
CA THR A 117 1.26 -0.02 2.74
C THR A 117 0.11 -0.72 2.04
N GLU A 118 -0.20 -1.96 2.41
CA GLU A 118 -1.27 -2.75 1.82
C GLU A 118 -1.86 -3.72 2.84
N VAL A 119 -3.17 -3.89 2.82
CA VAL A 119 -3.90 -4.99 3.46
C VAL A 119 -4.92 -5.52 2.47
N GLU A 120 -4.95 -6.82 2.26
CA GLU A 120 -5.79 -7.45 1.25
C GLU A 120 -6.25 -8.83 1.70
N PHE A 121 -7.52 -9.17 1.45
CA PHE A 121 -7.98 -10.54 1.56
C PHE A 121 -7.65 -11.30 0.29
N ASP A 122 -6.88 -12.38 0.42
CA ASP A 122 -6.39 -13.19 -0.67
C ASP A 122 -6.38 -14.67 -0.25
N ASP A 123 -7.04 -15.53 -1.04
CA ASP A 123 -7.10 -16.99 -0.81
C ASP A 123 -7.47 -17.40 0.63
N GLY A 124 -8.41 -16.70 1.27
CA GLY A 124 -8.86 -17.00 2.63
C GLY A 124 -7.94 -16.52 3.75
N TYR A 125 -6.92 -15.72 3.43
CA TYR A 125 -6.01 -15.07 4.38
C TYR A 125 -6.12 -13.57 4.26
N LEU A 126 -5.65 -12.88 5.31
CA LEU A 126 -5.33 -11.46 5.22
C LEU A 126 -3.83 -11.32 4.92
N LYS A 127 -3.51 -10.78 3.77
CA LYS A 127 -2.16 -10.37 3.41
C LYS A 127 -1.92 -8.95 3.88
N VAL A 128 -0.79 -8.69 4.50
CA VAL A 128 -0.38 -7.34 4.94
C VAL A 128 1.03 -7.08 4.47
N GLU A 129 1.21 -5.99 3.72
CA GLU A 129 2.54 -5.53 3.34
C GLU A 129 2.98 -4.38 4.26
N LEU A 130 4.22 -4.50 4.75
CA LEU A 130 4.86 -3.54 5.63
C LEU A 130 6.16 -3.06 5.01
N ARG A 131 6.47 -1.78 5.18
CA ARG A 131 7.76 -1.19 4.80
C ARG A 131 8.49 -0.71 6.03
N LYS A 132 9.76 -1.08 6.13
CA LYS A 132 10.67 -0.61 7.18
C LYS A 132 12.10 -0.55 6.64
N ASP A 133 12.76 0.60 6.83
CA ASP A 133 14.16 0.81 6.43
C ASP A 133 14.46 0.47 4.96
N GLY A 134 13.48 0.71 4.06
CA GLY A 134 13.56 0.41 2.63
C GLY A 134 13.24 -1.04 2.24
N GLU A 135 13.01 -1.91 3.21
CA GLU A 135 12.63 -3.31 2.98
C GLU A 135 11.12 -3.50 3.05
N SER A 136 10.62 -4.45 2.25
CA SER A 136 9.22 -4.90 2.29
C SER A 136 9.12 -6.23 3.01
N THR A 137 8.16 -6.34 3.92
CA THR A 137 7.82 -7.58 4.62
C THR A 137 6.34 -7.88 4.39
N LYS A 138 6.02 -9.14 4.06
CA LYS A 138 4.65 -9.60 3.90
C LYS A 138 4.26 -10.53 5.03
N LEU A 139 3.14 -10.23 5.68
CA LEU A 139 2.53 -11.09 6.69
C LEU A 139 1.30 -11.77 6.08
N ARG A 140 1.06 -13.02 6.49
CA ARG A 140 -0.19 -13.74 6.25
C ARG A 140 -0.86 -14.00 7.59
N LEU A 141 -2.09 -13.57 7.72
CA LEU A 141 -2.84 -13.66 8.97
C LEU A 141 -4.15 -14.41 8.76
N ASP A 142 -4.61 -15.07 9.79
CA ASP A 142 -5.96 -15.60 9.84
C ASP A 142 -6.95 -14.44 10.02
N PRO A 143 -7.92 -14.25 9.12
CA PRO A 143 -8.83 -13.11 9.18
C PRO A 143 -9.85 -13.16 10.31
N ARG A 144 -10.00 -14.32 10.97
CA ARG A 144 -10.91 -14.48 12.11
C ARG A 144 -10.26 -14.18 13.44
N THR A 145 -8.95 -14.37 13.54
CA THR A 145 -8.22 -14.25 14.80
C THR A 145 -7.12 -13.19 14.76
N GLY A 146 -6.69 -12.75 13.56
CA GLY A 146 -5.53 -11.89 13.38
C GLY A 146 -4.18 -12.59 13.67
N ALA A 147 -4.20 -13.91 13.93
CA ALA A 147 -2.98 -14.65 14.21
C ALA A 147 -2.14 -14.88 12.94
N PRO A 148 -0.79 -14.86 13.04
CA PRO A 148 0.08 -15.23 11.95
C PRO A 148 -0.15 -16.67 11.48
N ARG A 149 0.00 -16.90 10.18
CA ARG A 149 -0.11 -18.22 9.53
C ARG A 149 1.07 -18.51 8.64
#